data_c38d491919e2a6e45a0937fb200e5328
#
_entry.id   c38d491919e2a6e45a0937fb200e5328
#
_cell.length_a   1.000
_cell.length_b   1.000
_cell.length_c   1.000
_cell.angle_alpha   90.00
_cell.angle_beta   90.00
_cell.angle_gamma   90.00
#
_symmetry.space_group_name_H-M   'P 1'
#
loop_
_entity.id
_entity.type
_entity.pdbx_description
1 polymer ?
#
loop_
_entity_poly.entity_id
_entity_poly.type
_entity_poly.pdbx_seq_one_letter_code
_entity_poly.pdbx_strand_id
1 'polypeptide(L)'
;MDLDWEKLVRRYVWHDERTPYFTRVANLTRRQAHYELFAYAIFMGVLSAVIAVAAPSNWVSLYAFSVCCAALFLGLTRHPWAALWCAFAPLAALAGFALEGFHPRLETVEKVLLVVAALAGLAYSRRVVAVARAWPQLPG
;
A
#
# COMPACT_ATOMS: atom_id res chain seq x y z
N MET A 1 34.67 -6.78 -7.72
CA MET A 1 33.63 -7.35 -6.90
C MET A 1 32.32 -7.32 -7.70
N ASP A 2 31.99 -8.42 -8.29
CA ASP A 2 30.77 -8.49 -9.10
C ASP A 2 29.59 -8.72 -8.17
N LEU A 3 28.83 -7.65 -7.96
CA LEU A 3 27.58 -7.75 -7.25
C LEU A 3 26.57 -8.45 -8.16
N ASP A 4 26.14 -9.63 -7.74
CA ASP A 4 25.07 -10.35 -8.42
C ASP A 4 23.73 -9.73 -8.04
N TRP A 5 23.35 -8.71 -8.80
CA TRP A 5 22.10 -7.97 -8.60
C TRP A 5 20.86 -8.86 -8.67
N GLU A 6 20.87 -9.84 -9.56
CA GLU A 6 19.78 -10.78 -9.71
C GLU A 6 19.56 -11.59 -8.42
N LYS A 7 20.64 -12.05 -7.82
CA LYS A 7 20.60 -12.80 -6.57
C LYS A 7 20.12 -11.93 -5.40
N LEU A 8 20.59 -10.69 -5.34
CA LEU A 8 20.16 -9.73 -4.32
C LEU A 8 18.67 -9.37 -4.48
N VAL A 9 18.20 -9.10 -5.69
CA VAL A 9 16.81 -8.78 -5.98
C VAL A 9 15.92 -9.97 -5.59
N ARG A 10 16.30 -11.18 -5.98
CA ARG A 10 15.53 -12.39 -5.61
C ARG A 10 15.51 -12.60 -4.10
N ARG A 11 16.57 -12.25 -3.42
CA ARG A 11 16.68 -12.46 -1.96
C ARG A 11 15.88 -11.45 -1.15
N TYR A 12 15.89 -10.19 -1.52
CA TYR A 12 15.33 -9.10 -0.71
C TYR A 12 14.06 -8.46 -1.27
N VAL A 13 13.91 -8.42 -2.58
CA VAL A 13 12.80 -7.72 -3.24
C VAL A 13 11.79 -8.70 -3.81
N TRP A 14 12.27 -9.73 -4.51
CA TRP A 14 11.40 -10.66 -5.21
C TRP A 14 11.75 -12.10 -4.84
N HIS A 15 10.94 -12.71 -4.02
CA HIS A 15 11.07 -14.11 -3.66
C HIS A 15 9.76 -14.83 -4.02
N ASP A 16 9.84 -15.90 -4.82
CA ASP A 16 8.66 -16.60 -5.35
C ASP A 16 7.68 -17.06 -4.26
N GLU A 17 8.20 -17.37 -3.07
CA GLU A 17 7.38 -17.78 -1.92
C GLU A 17 6.94 -16.60 -1.04
N ARG A 18 7.73 -15.52 -0.98
CA ARG A 18 7.51 -14.41 -0.04
C ARG A 18 6.88 -13.19 -0.67
N THR A 19 7.13 -12.96 -1.96
CA THR A 19 6.67 -11.74 -2.64
C THR A 19 5.93 -12.03 -3.95
N PRO A 20 4.85 -12.84 -3.92
CA PRO A 20 4.11 -13.20 -5.14
C PRO A 20 3.10 -12.14 -5.53
N TYR A 21 3.55 -10.89 -5.73
CA TYR A 21 2.67 -9.73 -5.95
C TYR A 21 1.74 -9.86 -7.16
N PHE A 22 2.11 -10.67 -8.16
CA PHE A 22 1.33 -10.87 -9.37
C PHE A 22 0.64 -12.23 -9.43
N THR A 23 0.80 -13.06 -8.40
CA THR A 23 0.11 -14.33 -8.32
C THR A 23 -1.39 -14.11 -8.08
N ARG A 24 -2.24 -14.89 -8.74
CA ARG A 24 -3.69 -14.82 -8.51
C ARG A 24 -4.01 -15.12 -7.04
N VAL A 25 -4.94 -14.36 -6.47
CA VAL A 25 -5.34 -14.50 -5.07
C VAL A 25 -5.77 -15.94 -4.76
N ALA A 26 -6.48 -16.59 -5.67
CA ALA A 26 -6.91 -17.99 -5.51
C ALA A 26 -5.76 -18.99 -5.39
N ASN A 27 -4.57 -18.65 -5.90
CA ASN A 27 -3.40 -19.50 -5.90
C ASN A 27 -2.40 -19.16 -4.79
N LEU A 28 -2.71 -18.17 -3.93
CA LEU A 28 -1.86 -17.81 -2.82
C LEU A 28 -1.94 -18.82 -1.68
N THR A 29 -0.80 -19.10 -1.05
CA THR A 29 -0.77 -19.74 0.25
C THR A 29 -0.96 -18.69 1.35
N ARG A 30 -1.37 -19.12 2.54
CA ARG A 30 -1.51 -18.22 3.69
C ARG A 30 -0.19 -17.51 4.04
N ARG A 31 0.93 -18.20 3.90
CA ARG A 31 2.26 -17.64 4.13
C ARG A 31 2.58 -16.53 3.14
N GLN A 32 2.31 -16.74 1.86
CA GLN A 32 2.50 -15.74 0.81
C GLN A 32 1.61 -14.52 1.04
N ALA A 33 0.34 -14.73 1.35
CA ALA A 33 -0.60 -13.67 1.67
C ALA A 33 -0.16 -12.88 2.91
N HIS A 34 0.36 -13.55 3.93
CA HIS A 34 0.89 -12.91 5.13
C HIS A 34 2.02 -11.93 4.78
N TYR A 35 2.99 -12.35 3.99
CA TYR A 35 4.10 -11.49 3.60
C TYR A 35 3.64 -10.30 2.76
N GLU A 36 2.71 -10.52 1.85
CA GLU A 36 2.16 -9.45 1.02
C GLU A 36 1.41 -8.42 1.85
N LEU A 37 0.50 -8.86 2.73
CA LEU A 37 -0.25 -7.97 3.60
C LEU A 37 0.67 -7.24 4.59
N PHE A 38 1.67 -7.92 5.13
CA PHE A 38 2.63 -7.32 6.04
C PHE A 38 3.47 -6.25 5.36
N ALA A 39 3.98 -6.52 4.15
CA ALA A 39 4.74 -5.54 3.37
C ALA A 39 3.89 -4.32 3.02
N TYR A 40 2.65 -4.53 2.61
CA TYR A 40 1.70 -3.46 2.33
C TYR A 40 1.41 -2.63 3.60
N ALA A 41 1.20 -3.29 4.73
CA ALA A 41 0.93 -2.63 6.01
C ALA A 41 2.09 -1.73 6.44
N ILE A 42 3.33 -2.20 6.30
CA ILE A 42 4.52 -1.40 6.59
C ILE A 42 4.59 -0.20 5.65
N PHE A 43 4.43 -0.41 4.36
CA PHE A 43 4.48 0.65 3.36
C PHE A 43 3.43 1.73 3.65
N MET A 44 2.18 1.32 3.82
CA MET A 44 1.08 2.25 4.09
C MET A 44 1.21 2.92 5.46
N GLY A 45 1.68 2.19 6.46
CA GLY A 45 1.92 2.74 7.79
C GLY A 45 2.97 3.85 7.79
N VAL A 46 4.11 3.60 7.16
CA VAL A 46 5.21 4.59 7.07
C VAL A 46 4.78 5.80 6.23
N LEU A 47 4.20 5.55 5.06
CA LEU A 47 3.73 6.62 4.18
C LEU A 47 2.70 7.51 4.87
N SER A 48 1.71 6.90 5.52
CA SER A 48 0.66 7.63 6.23
C SER A 48 1.20 8.39 7.43
N ALA A 49 2.18 7.84 8.16
CA ALA A 49 2.82 8.52 9.26
C ALA A 49 3.56 9.78 8.79
N VAL A 50 4.29 9.69 7.68
CA VAL A 50 4.98 10.83 7.08
C VAL A 50 3.98 11.91 6.66
N ILE A 51 2.90 11.53 5.99
CA ILE A 51 1.85 12.46 5.57
C ILE A 51 1.18 13.11 6.79
N ALA A 52 0.90 12.35 7.84
CA ALA A 52 0.28 12.87 9.07
C ALA A 52 1.12 13.97 9.72
N VAL A 53 2.45 13.82 9.71
CA VAL A 53 3.37 14.82 10.27
C VAL A 53 3.55 16.00 9.34
N ALA A 54 3.64 15.78 8.04
CA ALA A 54 3.97 16.81 7.05
C ALA A 54 2.75 17.55 6.50
N ALA A 55 1.54 17.06 6.72
CA ALA A 55 0.33 17.65 6.14
C ALA A 55 0.06 19.08 6.66
N PRO A 56 -0.29 20.01 5.76
CA PRO A 56 -0.60 21.39 6.17
C PRO A 56 -1.98 21.53 6.81
N SER A 57 -2.86 20.58 6.61
CA SER A 57 -4.24 20.59 7.10
C SER A 57 -4.44 19.58 8.22
N ASN A 58 -5.14 19.98 9.28
CA ASN A 58 -5.49 19.08 10.39
C ASN A 58 -6.36 17.91 9.94
N TRP A 59 -7.23 18.12 8.97
CA TRP A 59 -8.09 17.04 8.43
C TRP A 59 -7.28 15.98 7.69
N VAL A 60 -6.34 16.41 6.86
CA VAL A 60 -5.44 15.49 6.14
C VAL A 60 -4.57 14.73 7.14
N SER A 61 -4.04 15.43 8.15
CA SER A 61 -3.24 14.81 9.20
C SER A 61 -4.03 13.77 9.98
N LEU A 62 -5.26 14.08 10.39
CA LEU A 62 -6.14 13.12 11.10
C LEU A 62 -6.47 11.91 10.24
N TYR A 63 -6.82 12.14 8.99
CA TYR A 63 -7.11 11.05 8.06
C TYR A 63 -5.90 10.15 7.85
N ALA A 64 -4.73 10.72 7.60
CA ALA A 64 -3.49 9.97 7.44
C ALA A 64 -3.13 9.18 8.71
N PHE A 65 -3.33 9.76 9.89
CA PHE A 65 -3.16 9.05 11.15
C PHE A 65 -4.11 7.85 11.26
N SER A 66 -5.38 8.03 10.87
CA SER A 66 -6.34 6.92 10.87
C SER A 66 -5.93 5.79 9.92
N VAL A 67 -5.37 6.13 8.76
CA VAL A 67 -4.84 5.14 7.80
C VAL A 67 -3.62 4.42 8.39
N CYS A 68 -2.75 5.14 9.09
CA CYS A 68 -1.62 4.54 9.79
C CYS A 68 -2.09 3.50 10.83
N CYS A 69 -3.09 3.84 11.64
CA CYS A 69 -3.69 2.91 12.60
C CYS A 69 -4.31 1.70 11.91
N ALA A 70 -5.03 1.92 10.81
CA ALA A 70 -5.62 0.84 10.02
C ALA A 70 -4.55 -0.07 9.41
N ALA A 71 -3.44 0.47 8.96
CA ALA A 71 -2.32 -0.30 8.43
C ALA A 71 -1.69 -1.19 9.51
N LEU A 72 -1.51 -0.66 10.73
CA LEU A 72 -1.04 -1.45 11.87
C LEU A 72 -2.03 -2.58 12.20
N PHE A 73 -3.31 -2.26 12.23
CA PHE A 73 -4.36 -3.23 12.50
C PHE A 73 -4.40 -4.33 11.42
N LEU A 74 -4.26 -3.95 10.16
CA LEU A 74 -4.16 -4.89 9.04
C LEU A 74 -2.96 -5.83 9.18
N GLY A 75 -1.80 -5.30 9.54
CA GLY A 75 -0.59 -6.08 9.73
C GLY A 75 -0.71 -7.11 10.87
N LEU A 76 -1.47 -6.76 11.91
CA LEU A 76 -1.66 -7.61 13.09
C LEU A 76 -2.80 -8.62 12.92
N THR A 77 -3.94 -8.20 12.37
CA THR A 77 -5.18 -8.99 12.35
C THR A 77 -5.60 -9.46 10.96
N ARG A 78 -5.05 -8.84 9.90
CA ARG A 78 -5.40 -9.11 8.49
C ARG A 78 -6.89 -8.96 8.20
N HIS A 79 -7.53 -8.05 8.92
CA HIS A 79 -8.96 -7.81 8.80
C HIS A 79 -9.30 -7.08 7.50
N PRO A 80 -10.30 -7.53 6.70
CA PRO A 80 -10.61 -6.92 5.42
C PRO A 80 -11.09 -5.46 5.52
N TRP A 81 -11.72 -5.06 6.62
CA TRP A 81 -12.13 -3.67 6.84
C TRP A 81 -10.93 -2.72 6.96
N ALA A 82 -9.85 -3.18 7.61
CA ALA A 82 -8.61 -2.41 7.69
C ALA A 82 -7.97 -2.24 6.31
N ALA A 83 -7.97 -3.30 5.51
CA ALA A 83 -7.50 -3.23 4.12
C ALA A 83 -8.35 -2.27 3.27
N LEU A 84 -9.66 -2.30 3.45
CA LEU A 84 -10.58 -1.41 2.75
C LEU A 84 -10.33 0.06 3.13
N TRP A 85 -10.13 0.35 4.41
CA TRP A 85 -9.80 1.70 4.87
C TRP A 85 -8.51 2.22 4.23
N CYS A 86 -7.47 1.40 4.20
CA CYS A 86 -6.22 1.74 3.51
C CYS A 86 -6.42 1.93 2.01
N ALA A 87 -7.32 1.17 1.40
CA ALA A 87 -7.62 1.26 -0.04
C ALA A 87 -8.29 2.58 -0.44
N PHE A 88 -8.96 3.26 0.48
CA PHE A 88 -9.52 4.59 0.24
C PHE A 88 -8.46 5.69 0.17
N ALA A 89 -7.25 5.47 0.70
CA ALA A 89 -6.21 6.50 0.72
C ALA A 89 -5.81 7.00 -0.68
N PRO A 90 -5.54 6.14 -1.68
CA PRO A 90 -5.27 6.62 -3.03
C PRO A 90 -6.46 7.37 -3.66
N LEU A 91 -7.67 6.92 -3.40
CA LEU A 91 -8.88 7.59 -3.88
C LEU A 91 -9.03 8.97 -3.25
N ALA A 92 -8.79 9.10 -1.95
CA ALA A 92 -8.79 10.37 -1.24
C ALA A 92 -7.71 11.32 -1.79
N ALA A 93 -6.52 10.80 -2.12
CA ALA A 93 -5.45 11.59 -2.73
C ALA A 93 -5.86 12.13 -4.10
N LEU A 94 -6.46 11.29 -4.95
CA LEU A 94 -6.97 11.71 -6.26
C LEU A 94 -8.08 12.76 -6.13
N ALA A 95 -9.01 12.58 -5.20
CA ALA A 95 -10.06 13.56 -4.91
C ALA A 95 -9.46 14.89 -4.43
N GLY A 96 -8.47 14.86 -3.56
CA GLY A 96 -7.77 16.05 -3.10
C GLY A 96 -7.09 16.80 -4.24
N PHE A 97 -6.43 16.09 -5.15
CA PHE A 97 -5.81 16.70 -6.33
C PHE A 97 -6.85 17.34 -7.27
N ALA A 98 -8.02 16.74 -7.40
CA ALA A 98 -9.10 17.27 -8.24
C ALA A 98 -9.78 18.50 -7.63
N LEU A 99 -9.99 18.52 -6.30
CA LEU A 99 -10.71 19.56 -5.60
C LEU A 99 -9.85 20.74 -5.16
N GLU A 100 -8.67 20.46 -4.62
CA GLU A 100 -7.77 21.49 -4.04
C GLU A 100 -6.58 21.80 -4.94
N GLY A 101 -6.33 20.96 -5.95
CA GLY A 101 -5.18 21.10 -6.83
C GLY A 101 -3.89 20.60 -6.19
N PHE A 102 -2.79 20.84 -6.87
CA PHE A 102 -1.45 20.42 -6.44
C PHE A 102 -0.76 21.57 -5.70
N HIS A 103 0.23 21.21 -4.91
CA HIS A 103 1.09 22.19 -4.26
C HIS A 103 1.79 23.09 -5.31
N PRO A 104 1.86 24.43 -5.10
CA PRO A 104 2.39 25.34 -6.12
C PRO A 104 3.86 25.09 -6.50
N ARG A 105 4.62 24.42 -5.65
CA ARG A 105 6.03 24.07 -5.92
C ARG A 105 6.22 22.85 -6.80
N LEU A 106 5.14 22.09 -7.10
CA LEU A 106 5.24 20.89 -7.91
C LEU A 106 5.32 21.23 -9.40
N GLU A 107 6.27 20.62 -10.07
CA GLU A 107 6.40 20.69 -11.52
C GLU A 107 5.42 19.71 -12.20
N THR A 108 5.20 19.88 -13.51
CA THR A 108 4.27 19.04 -14.28
C THR A 108 4.65 17.55 -14.19
N VAL A 109 5.93 17.21 -14.25
CA VAL A 109 6.41 15.82 -14.15
C VAL A 109 6.06 15.23 -12.79
N GLU A 110 6.27 15.98 -11.72
CA GLU A 110 5.94 15.55 -10.35
C GLU A 110 4.44 15.33 -10.17
N LYS A 111 3.61 16.21 -10.73
CA LYS A 111 2.14 16.07 -10.71
C LYS A 111 1.70 14.79 -11.41
N VAL A 112 2.25 14.51 -12.59
CA VAL A 112 1.96 13.28 -13.35
C VAL A 112 2.39 12.05 -12.55
N LEU A 113 3.57 12.08 -11.95
CA LEU A 113 4.07 10.97 -11.13
C LEU A 113 3.16 10.69 -9.92
N LEU A 114 2.69 11.74 -9.25
CA LEU A 114 1.76 11.60 -8.13
C LEU A 114 0.42 10.97 -8.55
N VAL A 115 -0.14 11.41 -9.68
CA VAL A 115 -1.39 10.84 -10.20
C VAL A 115 -1.19 9.39 -10.61
N VAL A 116 -0.11 9.06 -11.30
CA VAL A 116 0.21 7.68 -11.70
C VAL A 116 0.41 6.80 -10.46
N ALA A 117 1.14 7.29 -9.46
CA ALA A 117 1.36 6.56 -8.21
C ALA A 117 0.03 6.30 -7.47
N ALA A 118 -0.87 7.29 -7.42
CA ALA A 118 -2.18 7.14 -6.79
C ALA A 118 -3.06 6.13 -7.55
N LEU A 119 -3.07 6.16 -8.87
CA LEU A 119 -3.80 5.20 -9.70
C LEU A 119 -3.25 3.78 -9.54
N ALA A 120 -1.93 3.62 -9.54
CA ALA A 120 -1.28 2.35 -9.30
C ALA A 120 -1.58 1.82 -7.89
N GLY A 121 -1.53 2.70 -6.89
CA GLY A 121 -1.89 2.37 -5.51
C GLY A 121 -3.35 1.94 -5.39
N LEU A 122 -4.26 2.60 -6.07
CA LEU A 122 -5.68 2.23 -6.09
C LEU A 122 -5.88 0.84 -6.73
N ALA A 123 -5.24 0.58 -7.85
CA ALA A 123 -5.30 -0.72 -8.52
C ALA A 123 -4.75 -1.85 -7.62
N TYR A 124 -3.62 -1.62 -6.98
CA TYR A 124 -3.02 -2.58 -6.06
C TYR A 124 -3.86 -2.78 -4.79
N SER A 125 -4.48 -1.73 -4.28
CA SER A 125 -5.36 -1.81 -3.10
C SER A 125 -6.55 -2.74 -3.31
N ARG A 126 -7.08 -2.82 -4.51
CA ARG A 126 -8.14 -3.78 -4.84
C ARG A 126 -7.67 -5.23 -4.61
N ARG A 127 -6.44 -5.52 -5.01
CA ARG A 127 -5.83 -6.82 -4.77
C ARG A 127 -5.64 -7.08 -3.27
N VAL A 128 -5.16 -6.09 -2.52
CA VAL A 128 -4.92 -6.21 -1.08
C VAL A 128 -6.22 -6.53 -0.33
N VAL A 129 -7.31 -5.86 -0.67
CA VAL A 129 -8.63 -6.14 -0.09
C VAL A 129 -9.06 -7.57 -0.41
N ALA A 130 -8.87 -8.02 -1.66
CA ALA A 130 -9.19 -9.39 -2.06
C ALA A 130 -8.36 -10.43 -1.29
N VAL A 131 -7.06 -10.17 -1.08
CA VAL A 131 -6.18 -11.05 -0.29
C VAL A 131 -6.65 -11.10 1.17
N ALA A 132 -6.98 -9.97 1.77
CA ALA A 132 -7.46 -9.93 3.14
C ALA A 132 -8.80 -10.67 3.32
N ARG A 133 -9.71 -10.57 2.37
CA ARG A 133 -10.97 -11.32 2.38
C ARG A 133 -10.77 -12.82 2.20
N ALA A 134 -9.81 -13.21 1.39
CA ALA A 134 -9.52 -14.62 1.15
C ALA A 134 -8.70 -15.26 2.28
N TRP A 135 -8.08 -14.48 3.14
CA TRP A 135 -7.15 -14.94 4.17
C TRP A 135 -7.64 -16.15 4.98
N PRO A 136 -8.88 -16.17 5.53
CA PRO A 136 -9.33 -17.27 6.36
C PRO A 136 -9.46 -18.60 5.61
N GLN A 137 -9.58 -18.55 4.29
CA GLN A 137 -9.81 -19.71 3.41
C GLN A 137 -8.55 -20.16 2.68
N LEU A 138 -7.44 -19.43 2.82
CA LEU A 138 -6.21 -19.77 2.13
C LEU A 138 -5.53 -21.00 2.75
N PRO A 139 -4.92 -21.89 1.92
CA PRO A 139 -4.17 -23.04 2.43
C PRO A 139 -2.94 -22.59 3.23
N GLY A 140 -2.71 -23.28 4.31
CA GLY A 140 -1.62 -23.00 5.23
C GLY A 140 -0.24 -23.34 4.74
#